data_17bcd13ff246b8056bc6c6982818bb1c
#
_entry.id   17bcd13ff246b8056bc6c6982818bb1c
#
_cell.length_a   1.000
_cell.length_b   1.000
_cell.length_c   1.000
_cell.angle_alpha   90.00
_cell.angle_beta   90.00
_cell.angle_gamma   90.00
#
_symmetry.space_group_name_H-M   'P 1'
#
loop_
_entity.id
_entity.type
_entity.pdbx_description
1 polymer ?
#
loop_
_entity_poly.entity_id
_entity_poly.type
_entity_poly.pdbx_seq_one_letter_code
_entity_poly.pdbx_strand_id
1 'polypeptide(L)'
;MTNKITYLDDGEFCFVKKDEVNFFNEEGIKVNKKVLELSSDQQNYDKGDFKHFMAKEIEEQPQTLKTGIKEYVDNIKNDINIYNFPWKIEEIKSIMLIGCGTAYHSCLMAKYWFEELTTLDVNIDIASEFRYRKNRFKNDTLYIFVSQSGETADTYAALDLCNKNDMKTCAVVNVIESSIARDSNFVLPIHCGPEIGVASTKAFLGQILVLYILSLKLSSLRKEIDNKDYQKKIKDLKNLPKLIEETLLIDNDIQAIASTFNEAKGSMFLGRGFSYPIA
;
A
#
# COMPACT_ATOMS: atom_id res chain seq x y z
N MET A 1 11.92 -2.22 25.61
CA MET A 1 11.44 -2.99 24.44
C MET A 1 12.65 -3.29 23.57
N THR A 2 12.63 -4.37 22.80
CA THR A 2 13.72 -4.73 21.88
C THR A 2 13.33 -4.34 20.45
N ASN A 3 14.33 -3.99 19.63
CA ASN A 3 14.19 -3.78 18.19
C ASN A 3 14.60 -5.02 17.39
N LYS A 4 14.87 -6.14 18.08
CA LYS A 4 15.26 -7.41 17.45
C LYS A 4 14.05 -8.32 17.36
N ILE A 5 13.77 -8.80 16.17
CA ILE A 5 12.67 -9.73 15.90
C ILE A 5 13.18 -10.96 15.16
N THR A 6 12.46 -12.06 15.35
CA THR A 6 12.67 -13.31 14.63
C THR A 6 11.30 -13.87 14.24
N TYR A 7 11.16 -14.23 12.96
CA TYR A 7 9.94 -14.88 12.47
C TYR A 7 10.06 -16.40 12.60
N LEU A 8 8.97 -17.02 13.04
CA LEU A 8 8.80 -18.47 12.99
C LEU A 8 8.13 -18.83 11.65
N ASP A 9 8.60 -19.91 11.03
CA ASP A 9 7.92 -20.51 9.88
C ASP A 9 6.81 -21.46 10.38
N ASP A 10 5.91 -21.88 9.49
CA ASP A 10 4.82 -22.79 9.85
C ASP A 10 5.39 -24.10 10.46
N GLY A 11 4.80 -24.51 11.58
CA GLY A 11 5.23 -25.70 12.33
C GLY A 11 6.43 -25.47 13.28
N GLU A 12 7.07 -24.30 13.25
CA GLU A 12 8.14 -23.99 14.18
C GLU A 12 7.60 -23.47 15.52
N PHE A 13 8.39 -23.67 16.56
CA PHE A 13 8.10 -23.13 17.88
C PHE A 13 9.39 -22.67 18.59
N CYS A 14 9.27 -21.85 19.62
CA CYS A 14 10.41 -21.40 20.39
C CYS A 14 10.22 -21.59 21.90
N PHE A 15 11.34 -21.84 22.60
CA PHE A 15 11.41 -21.74 24.06
C PHE A 15 12.12 -20.47 24.44
N VAL A 16 11.46 -19.63 25.21
CA VAL A 16 12.01 -18.37 25.74
C VAL A 16 12.34 -18.55 27.22
N LYS A 17 13.60 -18.35 27.56
CA LYS A 17 14.07 -18.24 28.95
C LYS A 17 14.56 -16.82 29.19
N LYS A 18 14.90 -16.51 30.44
CA LYS A 18 15.36 -15.18 30.81
C LYS A 18 16.52 -14.67 29.94
N ASP A 19 17.47 -15.54 29.62
CA ASP A 19 18.73 -15.18 28.99
C ASP A 19 18.97 -15.89 27.64
N GLU A 20 18.02 -16.72 27.17
CA GLU A 20 18.15 -17.44 25.90
C GLU A 20 16.81 -17.66 25.21
N VAL A 21 16.85 -17.74 23.87
CA VAL A 21 15.74 -18.20 23.02
C VAL A 21 16.25 -19.33 22.14
N ASN A 22 15.53 -20.43 22.12
CA ASN A 22 15.83 -21.57 21.26
C ASN A 22 14.66 -21.85 20.35
N PHE A 23 14.95 -22.04 19.06
CA PHE A 23 13.96 -22.29 18.01
C PHE A 23 14.04 -23.75 17.59
N PHE A 24 12.88 -24.34 17.28
CA PHE A 24 12.75 -25.74 16.90
C PHE A 24 11.75 -25.86 15.76
N ASN A 25 11.94 -26.81 14.86
CA ASN A 25 10.96 -27.20 13.87
C ASN A 25 9.88 -28.12 14.51
N GLU A 26 8.87 -28.50 13.72
CA GLU A 26 7.78 -29.39 14.16
C GLU A 26 8.25 -30.76 14.68
N GLU A 27 9.43 -31.22 14.24
CA GLU A 27 10.05 -32.47 14.70
C GLU A 27 10.83 -32.31 16.02
N GLY A 28 10.89 -31.08 16.56
CA GLY A 28 11.65 -30.76 17.77
C GLY A 28 13.15 -30.65 17.55
N ILE A 29 13.59 -30.52 16.30
CA ILE A 29 15.00 -30.32 15.97
C ILE A 29 15.32 -28.82 16.07
N LYS A 30 16.43 -28.49 16.75
CA LYS A 30 16.86 -27.10 16.92
C LYS A 30 17.26 -26.50 15.59
N VAL A 31 16.68 -25.32 15.27
CA VAL A 31 16.96 -24.55 14.06
C VAL A 31 17.60 -23.20 14.40
N ASN A 32 18.43 -22.70 13.49
CA ASN A 32 19.00 -21.36 13.62
C ASN A 32 18.15 -20.38 12.81
N LYS A 33 17.69 -19.33 13.47
CA LYS A 33 16.88 -18.27 12.85
C LYS A 33 17.67 -16.99 12.72
N LYS A 34 17.40 -16.26 11.64
CA LYS A 34 17.96 -14.92 11.44
C LYS A 34 17.25 -13.92 12.36
N VAL A 35 18.03 -13.20 13.13
CA VAL A 35 17.52 -12.04 13.90
C VAL A 35 17.55 -10.82 12.99
N LEU A 36 16.42 -10.17 12.85
CA LEU A 36 16.29 -8.90 12.14
C LEU A 36 16.30 -7.77 13.17
N GLU A 37 17.08 -6.74 12.90
CA GLU A 37 17.02 -5.49 13.65
C GLU A 37 16.09 -4.53 12.90
N LEU A 38 14.97 -4.19 13.56
CA LEU A 38 14.10 -3.13 13.05
C LEU A 38 14.85 -1.81 13.18
N SER A 39 14.87 -1.02 12.11
CA SER A 39 15.41 0.34 12.17
C SER A 39 14.73 1.09 13.30
N SER A 40 15.54 1.72 14.15
CA SER A 40 15.10 2.44 15.35
C SER A 40 14.46 3.80 15.03
N ASP A 41 13.78 3.96 13.91
CA ASP A 41 12.78 5.00 13.82
C ASP A 41 11.75 4.66 14.90
N GLN A 42 11.97 5.24 16.08
CA GLN A 42 10.99 5.24 17.16
C GLN A 42 9.75 5.88 16.56
N GLN A 43 8.96 5.03 15.93
CA GLN A 43 7.68 5.41 15.39
C GLN A 43 6.90 5.91 16.59
N ASN A 44 6.64 7.19 16.58
CA ASN A 44 6.04 7.89 17.69
C ASN A 44 4.59 7.43 17.78
N TYR A 45 4.35 6.32 18.53
CA TYR A 45 3.02 5.81 18.83
C TYR A 45 2.22 6.74 19.75
N ASP A 46 2.78 7.90 20.06
CA ASP A 46 2.10 8.92 20.86
C ASP A 46 1.13 9.72 19.98
N LYS A 47 -0.04 10.01 20.53
CA LYS A 47 -1.02 10.90 19.90
C LYS A 47 -0.55 12.36 19.82
N GLY A 48 0.45 12.73 20.63
CA GLY A 48 0.80 14.14 20.83
C GLY A 48 -0.39 14.92 21.40
N ASP A 49 -0.59 16.12 20.92
CA ASP A 49 -1.67 17.01 21.35
C ASP A 49 -3.05 16.65 20.74
N PHE A 50 -3.12 15.62 19.91
CA PHE A 50 -4.37 15.23 19.27
C PHE A 50 -5.29 14.43 20.20
N LYS A 51 -6.58 14.71 20.15
CA LYS A 51 -7.60 13.96 20.90
C LYS A 51 -7.69 12.49 20.44
N HIS A 52 -7.56 12.24 19.15
CA HIS A 52 -7.68 10.94 18.51
C HIS A 52 -6.53 10.68 17.54
N PHE A 53 -6.10 9.40 17.38
CA PHE A 53 -5.10 9.00 16.39
C PHE A 53 -5.52 9.37 14.99
N MET A 54 -6.78 9.16 14.61
CA MET A 54 -7.30 9.51 13.32
C MET A 54 -7.12 11.00 12.98
N ALA A 55 -7.34 11.91 13.95
CA ALA A 55 -7.10 13.34 13.73
C ALA A 55 -5.61 13.64 13.47
N LYS A 56 -4.70 13.01 14.23
CA LYS A 56 -3.25 13.09 13.98
C LYS A 56 -2.90 12.59 12.58
N GLU A 57 -3.43 11.44 12.21
CA GLU A 57 -3.15 10.77 10.93
C GLU A 57 -3.69 11.54 9.72
N ILE A 58 -4.79 12.28 9.89
CA ILE A 58 -5.29 13.22 8.88
C ILE A 58 -4.30 14.37 8.69
N GLU A 59 -3.76 14.95 9.77
CA GLU A 59 -2.76 16.02 9.71
C GLU A 59 -1.39 15.54 9.19
N GLU A 60 -1.07 14.25 9.31
CA GLU A 60 0.14 13.64 8.79
C GLU A 60 0.13 13.37 7.27
N GLN A 61 -1.00 13.52 6.59
CA GLN A 61 -1.14 13.21 5.16
C GLN A 61 -0.15 13.99 4.26
N PRO A 62 0.10 15.31 4.44
CA PRO A 62 1.13 16.02 3.66
C PRO A 62 2.51 15.42 3.82
N GLN A 63 2.87 15.00 5.04
CA GLN A 63 4.17 14.39 5.30
C GLN A 63 4.27 13.00 4.69
N THR A 64 3.20 12.21 4.70
CA THR A 64 3.11 10.91 3.99
C THR A 64 3.42 11.09 2.50
N LEU A 65 2.80 12.07 1.85
CA LEU A 65 3.05 12.36 0.44
C LEU A 65 4.50 12.81 0.20
N LYS A 66 5.04 13.72 1.04
CA LYS A 66 6.43 14.18 0.94
C LYS A 66 7.41 13.01 1.02
N THR A 67 7.19 12.10 1.97
CA THR A 67 8.04 10.92 2.15
C THR A 67 7.94 9.97 0.96
N GLY A 68 6.74 9.59 0.54
CA GLY A 68 6.55 8.70 -0.61
C GLY A 68 7.09 9.29 -1.91
N ILE A 69 6.87 10.58 -2.18
CA ILE A 69 7.43 11.24 -3.36
C ILE A 69 8.95 11.25 -3.31
N LYS A 70 9.56 11.53 -2.16
CA LYS A 70 11.03 11.53 -1.99
C LYS A 70 11.64 10.15 -2.28
N GLU A 71 10.97 9.08 -1.90
CA GLU A 71 11.47 7.72 -2.11
C GLU A 71 11.38 7.28 -3.58
N TYR A 72 10.33 7.71 -4.28
CA TYR A 72 10.06 7.26 -5.64
C TYR A 72 10.46 8.25 -6.74
N VAL A 73 10.69 9.52 -6.45
CA VAL A 73 10.99 10.53 -7.46
C VAL A 73 12.41 11.05 -7.32
N ASP A 74 13.24 10.79 -8.33
CA ASP A 74 14.55 11.40 -8.46
C ASP A 74 14.40 12.88 -8.82
N ASN A 75 14.79 13.77 -7.90
CA ASN A 75 14.66 15.21 -8.09
C ASN A 75 15.66 15.77 -9.10
N ILE A 76 16.81 15.11 -9.32
CA ILE A 76 17.85 15.54 -10.24
C ILE A 76 17.43 15.20 -11.68
N LYS A 77 17.02 13.95 -11.89
CA LYS A 77 16.60 13.46 -13.21
C LYS A 77 15.17 13.81 -13.55
N ASN A 78 14.39 14.22 -12.54
CA ASN A 78 12.95 14.42 -12.62
C ASN A 78 12.26 13.19 -13.21
N ASP A 79 12.60 12.01 -12.69
CA ASP A 79 12.11 10.71 -13.14
C ASP A 79 11.61 9.87 -11.96
N ILE A 80 10.76 8.92 -12.21
CA ILE A 80 10.30 7.94 -11.23
C ILE A 80 11.28 6.78 -11.19
N ASN A 81 11.78 6.46 -9.99
CA ASN A 81 12.66 5.33 -9.74
C ASN A 81 11.89 4.21 -9.04
N ILE A 82 11.71 3.10 -9.76
CA ILE A 82 11.28 1.83 -9.21
C ILE A 82 12.43 0.86 -9.43
N TYR A 83 13.25 0.70 -8.37
CA TYR A 83 14.45 -0.13 -8.43
C TYR A 83 14.11 -1.62 -8.43
N ASN A 84 14.91 -2.40 -9.17
CA ASN A 84 14.87 -3.86 -9.17
C ASN A 84 13.50 -4.45 -9.59
N PHE A 85 12.75 -3.75 -10.44
CA PHE A 85 11.52 -4.31 -11.01
C PHE A 85 11.87 -5.60 -11.77
N PRO A 86 11.36 -6.78 -11.36
CA PRO A 86 11.96 -8.05 -11.77
C PRO A 86 11.51 -8.56 -13.14
N TRP A 87 10.51 -7.92 -13.77
CA TRP A 87 9.94 -8.40 -15.03
C TRP A 87 10.21 -7.43 -16.17
N LYS A 88 10.31 -7.98 -17.37
CA LYS A 88 10.31 -7.18 -18.60
C LYS A 88 8.90 -6.61 -18.82
N ILE A 89 8.85 -5.33 -19.12
CA ILE A 89 7.57 -4.60 -19.28
C ILE A 89 6.72 -5.17 -20.41
N GLU A 90 7.35 -5.67 -21.47
CA GLU A 90 6.70 -6.26 -22.63
C GLU A 90 5.98 -7.59 -22.31
N GLU A 91 6.38 -8.25 -21.23
CA GLU A 91 5.77 -9.50 -20.75
C GLU A 91 4.49 -9.28 -19.95
N ILE A 92 4.21 -8.04 -19.53
CA ILE A 92 3.01 -7.69 -18.78
C ILE A 92 1.97 -7.17 -19.78
N LYS A 93 0.84 -7.87 -19.90
CA LYS A 93 -0.29 -7.49 -20.76
C LYS A 93 -1.51 -7.05 -19.97
N SER A 94 -1.60 -7.50 -18.74
CA SER A 94 -2.71 -7.14 -17.84
C SER A 94 -2.26 -6.94 -16.40
N ILE A 95 -3.09 -6.24 -15.65
CA ILE A 95 -2.93 -6.01 -14.21
C ILE A 95 -4.19 -6.52 -13.51
N MET A 96 -3.99 -7.20 -12.38
CA MET A 96 -5.05 -7.55 -11.44
C MET A 96 -4.74 -6.88 -10.11
N LEU A 97 -5.54 -5.90 -9.70
CA LEU A 97 -5.43 -5.20 -8.43
C LEU A 97 -6.32 -5.90 -7.39
N ILE A 98 -5.77 -6.24 -6.24
CA ILE A 98 -6.45 -7.05 -5.22
C ILE A 98 -6.27 -6.39 -3.85
N GLY A 99 -7.37 -6.18 -3.14
CA GLY A 99 -7.38 -5.62 -1.79
C GLY A 99 -8.70 -5.84 -1.07
N CYS A 100 -8.79 -5.44 0.19
CA CYS A 100 -9.99 -5.44 1.00
C CYS A 100 -10.26 -4.06 1.59
N GLY A 101 -11.54 -3.71 1.81
CA GLY A 101 -11.94 -2.45 2.44
C GLY A 101 -11.35 -1.22 1.73
N THR A 102 -10.75 -0.32 2.49
CA THR A 102 -10.17 0.93 1.96
C THR A 102 -9.06 0.67 0.93
N ALA A 103 -8.27 -0.41 1.09
CA ALA A 103 -7.28 -0.80 0.10
C ALA A 103 -7.92 -1.24 -1.23
N TYR A 104 -9.09 -1.87 -1.21
CA TYR A 104 -9.86 -2.15 -2.42
C TYR A 104 -10.31 -0.86 -3.12
N HIS A 105 -10.71 0.17 -2.36
CA HIS A 105 -11.05 1.48 -2.93
C HIS A 105 -9.84 2.18 -3.55
N SER A 106 -8.62 1.99 -3.00
CA SER A 106 -7.40 2.47 -3.66
C SER A 106 -7.14 1.77 -5.00
N CYS A 107 -7.44 0.47 -5.09
CA CYS A 107 -7.39 -0.29 -6.34
C CYS A 107 -8.40 0.25 -7.38
N LEU A 108 -9.63 0.58 -6.94
CA LEU A 108 -10.65 1.20 -7.80
C LEU A 108 -10.19 2.53 -8.39
N MET A 109 -9.54 3.39 -7.58
CA MET A 109 -8.95 4.63 -8.07
C MET A 109 -7.83 4.37 -9.06
N ALA A 110 -6.92 3.47 -8.72
CA ALA A 110 -5.76 3.15 -9.55
C ALA A 110 -6.15 2.61 -10.93
N LYS A 111 -7.25 1.86 -11.02
CA LYS A 111 -7.75 1.36 -12.30
C LYS A 111 -7.93 2.48 -13.32
N TYR A 112 -8.54 3.59 -12.95
CA TYR A 112 -8.71 4.74 -13.86
C TYR A 112 -7.39 5.25 -14.39
N TRP A 113 -6.35 5.34 -13.53
CA TRP A 113 -5.03 5.82 -13.96
C TRP A 113 -4.31 4.83 -14.88
N PHE A 114 -4.36 3.54 -14.57
CA PHE A 114 -3.77 2.53 -15.45
C PHE A 114 -4.47 2.50 -16.81
N GLU A 115 -5.80 2.58 -16.86
CA GLU A 115 -6.58 2.61 -18.10
C GLU A 115 -6.34 3.91 -18.90
N GLU A 116 -6.15 5.06 -18.23
CA GLU A 116 -5.84 6.33 -18.89
C GLU A 116 -4.42 6.37 -19.45
N LEU A 117 -3.45 5.83 -18.70
CA LEU A 117 -2.02 6.00 -18.98
C LEU A 117 -1.39 4.83 -19.74
N THR A 118 -2.04 3.69 -19.79
CA THR A 118 -1.49 2.47 -20.41
C THR A 118 -2.54 1.75 -21.24
N THR A 119 -2.06 0.88 -22.13
CA THR A 119 -2.91 -0.05 -22.91
C THR A 119 -3.09 -1.41 -22.24
N LEU A 120 -2.79 -1.51 -20.94
CA LEU A 120 -2.92 -2.74 -20.15
C LEU A 120 -4.40 -3.04 -19.85
N ASP A 121 -4.79 -4.31 -19.92
CA ASP A 121 -6.07 -4.76 -19.40
C ASP A 121 -6.04 -4.69 -17.87
N VAL A 122 -6.90 -3.86 -17.25
CA VAL A 122 -6.89 -3.65 -15.80
C VAL A 122 -8.14 -4.22 -15.16
N ASN A 123 -7.95 -5.18 -14.30
CA ASN A 123 -9.00 -5.80 -13.51
C ASN A 123 -8.77 -5.55 -12.03
N ILE A 124 -9.85 -5.57 -11.27
CA ILE A 124 -9.83 -5.42 -9.82
C ILE A 124 -10.63 -6.55 -9.20
N ASP A 125 -10.22 -6.97 -8.02
CA ASP A 125 -10.96 -7.92 -7.24
C ASP A 125 -10.89 -7.65 -5.74
N ILE A 126 -11.93 -8.06 -5.04
CA ILE A 126 -11.93 -8.10 -3.58
C ILE A 126 -11.22 -9.38 -3.13
N ALA A 127 -10.23 -9.26 -2.24
CA ALA A 127 -9.42 -10.41 -1.86
C ALA A 127 -10.24 -11.52 -1.19
N SER A 128 -11.26 -11.16 -0.39
CA SER A 128 -12.18 -12.11 0.23
C SER A 128 -12.99 -12.95 -0.77
N GLU A 129 -13.23 -12.43 -1.97
CA GLU A 129 -13.91 -13.16 -3.03
C GLU A 129 -12.91 -13.88 -3.95
N PHE A 130 -11.78 -13.23 -4.24
CA PHE A 130 -10.74 -13.79 -5.10
C PHE A 130 -10.24 -15.15 -4.59
N ARG A 131 -10.00 -15.28 -3.29
CA ARG A 131 -9.47 -16.50 -2.68
C ARG A 131 -10.37 -17.75 -2.80
N TYR A 132 -11.68 -17.56 -2.96
CA TYR A 132 -12.64 -18.67 -3.00
C TYR A 132 -13.16 -19.02 -4.38
N ARG A 133 -12.92 -18.15 -5.36
CA ARG A 133 -13.37 -18.39 -6.72
C ARG A 133 -12.41 -19.29 -7.50
N LYS A 134 -12.91 -19.91 -8.55
CA LYS A 134 -12.08 -20.58 -9.56
C LYS A 134 -11.45 -19.54 -10.47
N ASN A 135 -10.26 -19.08 -10.14
CA ASN A 135 -9.54 -18.09 -10.92
C ASN A 135 -8.91 -18.71 -12.18
N ARG A 136 -8.84 -17.90 -13.24
CA ARG A 136 -8.08 -18.22 -14.44
C ARG A 136 -6.81 -17.41 -14.44
N PHE A 137 -5.72 -18.02 -13.99
CA PHE A 137 -4.41 -17.39 -13.94
C PHE A 137 -3.81 -17.23 -15.33
N LYS A 138 -3.13 -16.09 -15.55
CA LYS A 138 -2.43 -15.79 -16.79
C LYS A 138 -1.01 -15.35 -16.48
N ASN A 139 -0.01 -15.91 -17.16
CA ASN A 139 1.40 -15.63 -16.92
C ASN A 139 1.83 -14.21 -17.36
N ASP A 140 1.02 -13.54 -18.17
CA ASP A 140 1.22 -12.18 -18.63
C ASP A 140 0.48 -11.13 -17.77
N THR A 141 -0.08 -11.55 -16.63
CA THR A 141 -0.74 -10.68 -15.66
C THR A 141 0.18 -10.40 -14.47
N LEU A 142 0.27 -9.13 -14.09
CA LEU A 142 0.86 -8.69 -12.82
C LEU A 142 -0.25 -8.59 -11.77
N TYR A 143 -0.15 -9.41 -10.73
CA TYR A 143 -1.08 -9.42 -9.59
C TYR A 143 -0.55 -8.50 -8.51
N ILE A 144 -1.29 -7.44 -8.18
CA ILE A 144 -0.87 -6.41 -7.22
C ILE A 144 -1.77 -6.50 -5.99
N PHE A 145 -1.17 -6.80 -4.85
CA PHE A 145 -1.84 -6.95 -3.56
C PHE A 145 -1.64 -5.70 -2.72
N VAL A 146 -2.74 -5.04 -2.35
CA VAL A 146 -2.70 -3.79 -1.60
C VAL A 146 -3.18 -4.02 -0.18
N SER A 147 -2.34 -3.66 0.80
CA SER A 147 -2.66 -3.78 2.23
C SER A 147 -1.83 -2.79 3.03
N GLN A 148 -2.42 -2.08 4.00
CA GLN A 148 -1.65 -1.20 4.89
C GLN A 148 -0.73 -2.04 5.80
N SER A 149 -1.28 -2.99 6.54
CA SER A 149 -0.53 -3.82 7.48
C SER A 149 0.32 -4.90 6.82
N GLY A 150 -0.08 -5.33 5.60
CA GLY A 150 0.50 -6.52 4.96
C GLY A 150 0.16 -7.85 5.66
N GLU A 151 -0.80 -7.83 6.61
CA GLU A 151 -1.23 -9.00 7.38
C GLU A 151 -2.74 -9.30 7.22
N THR A 152 -3.40 -8.67 6.23
CA THR A 152 -4.82 -8.93 5.96
C THR A 152 -5.01 -10.36 5.47
N ALA A 153 -5.66 -11.19 6.26
CA ALA A 153 -5.76 -12.64 6.03
C ALA A 153 -6.31 -13.02 4.63
N ASP A 154 -7.35 -12.33 4.15
CA ASP A 154 -7.90 -12.57 2.83
C ASP A 154 -6.94 -12.16 1.71
N THR A 155 -6.24 -11.05 1.87
CA THR A 155 -5.25 -10.56 0.90
C THR A 155 -4.04 -11.48 0.85
N TYR A 156 -3.58 -11.98 2.00
CA TYR A 156 -2.51 -12.97 2.07
C TYR A 156 -2.91 -14.29 1.41
N ALA A 157 -4.11 -14.80 1.69
CA ALA A 157 -4.58 -16.03 1.06
C ALA A 157 -4.76 -15.91 -0.46
N ALA A 158 -5.13 -14.72 -0.95
CA ALA A 158 -5.18 -14.44 -2.39
C ALA A 158 -3.77 -14.41 -3.01
N LEU A 159 -2.77 -13.85 -2.30
CA LEU A 159 -1.36 -13.88 -2.69
C LEU A 159 -0.83 -15.31 -2.74
N ASP A 160 -1.02 -16.08 -1.68
CA ASP A 160 -0.60 -17.49 -1.58
C ASP A 160 -1.16 -18.33 -2.74
N LEU A 161 -2.43 -18.09 -3.09
CA LEU A 161 -3.07 -18.74 -4.24
C LEU A 161 -2.38 -18.38 -5.57
N CYS A 162 -1.94 -17.12 -5.75
CA CYS A 162 -1.19 -16.70 -6.92
C CYS A 162 0.22 -17.31 -6.93
N ASN A 163 0.90 -17.36 -5.80
CA ASN A 163 2.23 -17.95 -5.67
C ASN A 163 2.21 -19.46 -5.96
N LYS A 164 1.20 -20.20 -5.48
CA LYS A 164 1.01 -21.63 -5.79
C LYS A 164 0.79 -21.91 -7.29
N ASN A 165 0.46 -20.88 -8.07
CA ASN A 165 0.29 -20.96 -9.52
C ASN A 165 1.44 -20.27 -10.28
N ASP A 166 2.55 -19.93 -9.63
CA ASP A 166 3.75 -19.28 -10.20
C ASP A 166 3.44 -17.93 -10.91
N MET A 167 2.52 -17.15 -10.36
CA MET A 167 2.15 -15.86 -10.93
C MET A 167 3.11 -14.75 -10.52
N LYS A 168 3.19 -13.67 -11.33
CA LYS A 168 3.93 -12.44 -11.01
C LYS A 168 3.19 -11.67 -9.92
N THR A 169 3.75 -11.59 -8.71
CA THR A 169 3.10 -10.97 -7.54
C THR A 169 3.85 -9.73 -7.06
N CYS A 170 3.12 -8.64 -6.85
CA CYS A 170 3.64 -7.38 -6.32
C CYS A 170 2.81 -6.97 -5.10
N ALA A 171 3.46 -6.60 -4.00
CA ALA A 171 2.82 -6.04 -2.82
C ALA A 171 2.95 -4.52 -2.78
N VAL A 172 1.86 -3.83 -2.48
CA VAL A 172 1.83 -2.41 -2.09
C VAL A 172 1.44 -2.36 -0.63
N VAL A 173 2.44 -2.24 0.25
CA VAL A 173 2.26 -2.37 1.71
C VAL A 173 3.05 -1.31 2.47
N ASN A 174 2.61 -1.01 3.69
CA ASN A 174 3.35 -0.09 4.55
C ASN A 174 4.37 -0.81 5.44
N VAL A 175 4.09 -2.05 5.84
CA VAL A 175 4.98 -2.86 6.68
C VAL A 175 5.74 -3.84 5.80
N ILE A 176 7.02 -3.52 5.53
CA ILE A 176 7.87 -4.29 4.60
C ILE A 176 8.31 -5.65 5.16
N GLU A 177 8.20 -5.85 6.47
CA GLU A 177 8.47 -7.12 7.14
C GLU A 177 7.22 -8.02 7.26
N SER A 178 6.09 -7.58 6.72
CA SER A 178 4.82 -8.32 6.79
C SER A 178 4.81 -9.59 5.93
N SER A 179 3.87 -10.48 6.21
CA SER A 179 3.70 -11.75 5.48
C SER A 179 3.48 -11.52 3.99
N ILE A 180 2.60 -10.55 3.63
CA ILE A 180 2.35 -10.21 2.22
C ILE A 180 3.61 -9.68 1.54
N ALA A 181 4.41 -8.85 2.23
CA ALA A 181 5.66 -8.35 1.66
C ALA A 181 6.68 -9.45 1.44
N ARG A 182 6.88 -10.31 2.45
CA ARG A 182 7.90 -11.38 2.38
C ARG A 182 7.62 -12.40 1.28
N ASP A 183 6.35 -12.72 1.06
CA ASP A 183 5.95 -13.77 0.13
C ASP A 183 5.66 -13.24 -1.28
N SER A 184 5.69 -11.92 -1.50
CA SER A 184 5.56 -11.33 -2.83
C SER A 184 6.89 -11.32 -3.59
N ASN A 185 6.84 -11.49 -4.92
CA ASN A 185 8.04 -11.40 -5.75
C ASN A 185 8.65 -9.99 -5.78
N PHE A 186 7.82 -8.96 -5.57
CA PHE A 186 8.22 -7.56 -5.59
C PHE A 186 7.41 -6.75 -4.60
N VAL A 187 8.03 -5.74 -3.98
CA VAL A 187 7.39 -4.91 -2.96
C VAL A 187 7.55 -3.43 -3.29
N LEU A 188 6.46 -2.70 -3.18
CA LEU A 188 6.41 -1.24 -3.27
C LEU A 188 5.94 -0.69 -1.92
N PRO A 189 6.84 -0.19 -1.08
CA PRO A 189 6.50 0.37 0.23
C PRO A 189 5.67 1.66 0.12
N ILE A 190 4.68 1.82 1.02
CA ILE A 190 3.82 3.02 1.05
C ILE A 190 4.52 4.20 1.74
N HIS A 191 5.39 3.93 2.72
CA HIS A 191 6.14 4.93 3.50
C HIS A 191 5.25 5.93 4.27
N CYS A 192 4.08 5.50 4.78
CA CYS A 192 3.19 6.39 5.54
C CYS A 192 3.43 6.37 7.07
N GLY A 193 4.42 5.61 7.56
CA GLY A 193 4.59 5.38 8.98
C GLY A 193 3.43 4.57 9.60
N PRO A 194 3.37 4.43 10.93
CA PRO A 194 2.33 3.67 11.59
C PRO A 194 0.97 4.38 11.48
N GLU A 195 -0.08 3.61 11.20
CA GLU A 195 -1.47 4.04 11.24
C GLU A 195 -2.21 3.19 12.28
N ILE A 196 -2.74 3.82 13.31
CA ILE A 196 -3.37 3.18 14.49
C ILE A 196 -4.89 3.35 14.45
N GLY A 197 -5.37 4.42 13.84
CA GLY A 197 -6.78 4.67 13.62
C GLY A 197 -7.43 3.53 12.84
N VAL A 198 -8.64 3.11 13.27
CA VAL A 198 -9.34 2.01 12.60
C VAL A 198 -9.74 2.38 11.17
N ALA A 199 -10.22 3.61 10.97
CA ALA A 199 -10.50 4.12 9.64
C ALA A 199 -9.20 4.62 9.01
N SER A 200 -8.84 4.06 7.86
CA SER A 200 -7.62 4.42 7.14
C SER A 200 -7.73 5.82 6.53
N THR A 201 -6.70 6.63 6.70
CA THR A 201 -6.57 7.99 6.17
C THR A 201 -5.28 8.15 5.39
N LYS A 202 -4.16 8.37 6.07
CA LYS A 202 -2.85 8.57 5.44
C LYS A 202 -2.35 7.35 4.67
N ALA A 203 -2.66 6.12 5.12
CA ALA A 203 -2.26 4.92 4.41
C ALA A 203 -3.04 4.77 3.08
N PHE A 204 -4.33 5.10 3.05
CA PHE A 204 -5.09 5.16 1.80
C PHE A 204 -4.46 6.14 0.81
N LEU A 205 -4.13 7.36 1.28
CA LEU A 205 -3.47 8.36 0.45
C LEU A 205 -2.10 7.87 -0.06
N GLY A 206 -1.32 7.19 0.79
CA GLY A 206 -0.06 6.57 0.40
C GLY A 206 -0.22 5.44 -0.62
N GLN A 207 -1.27 4.61 -0.47
CA GLN A 207 -1.58 3.55 -1.44
C GLN A 207 -1.89 4.12 -2.83
N ILE A 208 -2.77 5.12 -2.91
CA ILE A 208 -3.12 5.75 -4.19
C ILE A 208 -1.91 6.47 -4.80
N LEU A 209 -1.04 7.09 -3.98
CA LEU A 209 0.20 7.69 -4.45
C LEU A 209 1.11 6.65 -5.13
N VAL A 210 1.38 5.53 -4.46
CA VAL A 210 2.27 4.48 -4.98
C VAL A 210 1.69 3.83 -6.23
N LEU A 211 0.39 3.56 -6.26
CA LEU A 211 -0.29 3.00 -7.43
C LEU A 211 -0.28 3.98 -8.62
N TYR A 212 -0.46 5.29 -8.38
CA TYR A 212 -0.32 6.31 -9.42
C TYR A 212 1.12 6.40 -9.94
N ILE A 213 2.11 6.40 -9.06
CA ILE A 213 3.54 6.36 -9.43
C ILE A 213 3.85 5.14 -10.30
N LEU A 214 3.34 3.97 -9.93
CA LEU A 214 3.52 2.74 -10.71
C LEU A 214 2.88 2.86 -12.09
N SER A 215 1.64 3.35 -12.19
CA SER A 215 0.94 3.53 -13.48
C SER A 215 1.70 4.49 -14.40
N LEU A 216 2.19 5.59 -13.85
CA LEU A 216 2.97 6.59 -14.59
C LEU A 216 4.33 6.05 -15.03
N LYS A 217 5.01 5.25 -14.19
CA LYS A 217 6.28 4.61 -14.58
C LYS A 217 6.07 3.57 -15.65
N LEU A 218 5.05 2.72 -15.54
CA LEU A 218 4.75 1.71 -16.57
C LEU A 218 4.40 2.37 -17.91
N SER A 219 3.61 3.44 -17.92
CA SER A 219 3.28 4.16 -19.16
C SER A 219 4.52 4.74 -19.85
N SER A 220 5.46 5.28 -19.06
CA SER A 220 6.74 5.79 -19.58
C SER A 220 7.61 4.68 -20.15
N LEU A 221 7.77 3.55 -19.44
CA LEU A 221 8.57 2.40 -19.89
C LEU A 221 7.98 1.75 -21.16
N ARG A 222 6.66 1.75 -21.29
CA ARG A 222 5.93 1.26 -22.46
C ARG A 222 5.88 2.26 -23.61
N LYS A 223 6.38 3.50 -23.38
CA LYS A 223 6.35 4.62 -24.34
C LYS A 223 4.90 4.99 -24.76
N GLU A 224 3.97 4.89 -23.84
CA GLU A 224 2.54 5.19 -24.02
C GLU A 224 2.17 6.61 -23.57
N ILE A 225 3.09 7.31 -22.93
CA ILE A 225 3.00 8.75 -22.58
C ILE A 225 4.17 9.50 -23.22
N ASP A 226 3.93 10.71 -23.72
CA ASP A 226 5.02 11.55 -24.19
C ASP A 226 5.81 12.18 -23.02
N ASN A 227 7.06 12.54 -23.28
CA ASN A 227 7.94 13.04 -22.23
C ASN A 227 7.45 14.36 -21.61
N LYS A 228 6.77 15.22 -22.36
CA LYS A 228 6.27 16.51 -21.84
C LYS A 228 5.14 16.28 -20.83
N ASP A 229 4.20 15.41 -21.15
CA ASP A 229 3.09 15.06 -20.26
C ASP A 229 3.59 14.28 -19.04
N TYR A 230 4.53 13.36 -19.22
CA TYR A 230 5.19 12.65 -18.13
C TYR A 230 5.84 13.63 -17.12
N GLN A 231 6.65 14.58 -17.61
CA GLN A 231 7.31 15.59 -16.78
C GLN A 231 6.31 16.51 -16.08
N LYS A 232 5.22 16.87 -16.76
CA LYS A 232 4.14 17.66 -16.17
C LYS A 232 3.49 16.89 -15.00
N LYS A 233 3.14 15.61 -15.20
CA LYS A 233 2.52 14.76 -14.16
C LYS A 233 3.45 14.59 -12.95
N ILE A 234 4.78 14.47 -13.14
CA ILE A 234 5.75 14.46 -12.03
C ILE A 234 5.76 15.80 -11.28
N LYS A 235 5.69 16.92 -11.98
CA LYS A 235 5.63 18.24 -11.36
C LYS A 235 4.34 18.42 -10.54
N ASP A 236 3.22 17.98 -11.09
CA ASP A 236 1.92 18.03 -10.40
C ASP A 236 1.94 17.13 -9.15
N LEU A 237 2.54 15.93 -9.24
CA LEU A 237 2.76 15.03 -8.12
C LEU A 237 3.55 15.70 -6.98
N LYS A 238 4.64 16.39 -7.31
CA LYS A 238 5.47 17.13 -6.33
C LYS A 238 4.72 18.25 -5.62
N ASN A 239 3.65 18.78 -6.22
CA ASN A 239 2.83 19.85 -5.63
C ASN A 239 1.72 19.31 -4.71
N LEU A 240 1.40 17.99 -4.75
CA LEU A 240 0.31 17.41 -3.96
C LEU A 240 0.41 17.67 -2.46
N PRO A 241 1.59 17.57 -1.80
CA PRO A 241 1.67 17.84 -0.37
C PRO A 241 1.16 19.24 0.00
N LYS A 242 1.50 20.25 -0.81
CA LYS A 242 1.03 21.62 -0.59
C LYS A 242 -0.48 21.73 -0.75
N LEU A 243 -1.07 21.07 -1.75
CA LEU A 243 -2.52 21.08 -1.95
C LEU A 243 -3.26 20.43 -0.80
N ILE A 244 -2.71 19.36 -0.21
CA ILE A 244 -3.29 18.76 0.99
C ILE A 244 -3.16 19.68 2.20
N GLU A 245 -2.00 20.33 2.40
CA GLU A 245 -1.85 21.35 3.47
C GLU A 245 -2.90 22.46 3.33
N GLU A 246 -3.12 22.97 2.13
CA GLU A 246 -4.15 23.98 1.86
C GLU A 246 -5.57 23.44 2.13
N THR A 247 -5.82 22.16 1.81
CA THR A 247 -7.13 21.52 2.07
C THR A 247 -7.40 21.35 3.56
N LEU A 248 -6.38 21.01 4.36
CA LEU A 248 -6.52 20.85 5.81
C LEU A 248 -6.90 22.16 6.53
N LEU A 249 -6.67 23.32 5.92
CA LEU A 249 -7.08 24.62 6.49
C LEU A 249 -8.60 24.79 6.62
N ILE A 250 -9.40 23.97 5.93
CA ILE A 250 -10.88 24.01 6.05
C ILE A 250 -11.42 23.19 7.23
N ASP A 251 -10.58 22.66 8.12
CA ASP A 251 -11.01 21.79 9.21
C ASP A 251 -12.07 22.43 10.11
N ASN A 252 -11.91 23.71 10.45
CA ASN A 252 -12.89 24.44 11.27
C ASN A 252 -14.27 24.55 10.59
N ASP A 253 -14.31 24.74 9.28
CA ASP A 253 -15.55 24.81 8.51
C ASP A 253 -16.21 23.43 8.47
N ILE A 254 -15.44 22.36 8.28
CA ILE A 254 -15.92 20.98 8.33
C ILE A 254 -16.47 20.65 9.71
N GLN A 255 -15.80 21.06 10.79
CA GLN A 255 -16.25 20.85 12.16
C GLN A 255 -17.61 21.54 12.42
N ALA A 256 -17.77 22.77 11.94
CA ALA A 256 -19.04 23.49 12.02
C ALA A 256 -20.16 22.77 11.28
N ILE A 257 -19.91 22.27 10.06
CA ILE A 257 -20.86 21.48 9.29
C ILE A 257 -21.16 20.16 10.01
N ALA A 258 -20.13 19.43 10.46
CA ALA A 258 -20.27 18.12 11.11
C ALA A 258 -21.18 18.18 12.34
N SER A 259 -21.18 19.29 13.07
CA SER A 259 -22.06 19.48 14.24
C SER A 259 -23.56 19.42 13.89
N THR A 260 -23.94 19.75 12.65
CA THR A 260 -25.34 19.70 12.19
C THR A 260 -25.83 18.26 11.95
N PHE A 261 -24.91 17.29 11.87
CA PHE A 261 -25.20 15.87 11.65
C PHE A 261 -25.31 15.04 12.95
N ASN A 262 -25.14 15.64 14.12
CA ASN A 262 -25.11 14.92 15.39
C ASN A 262 -26.36 14.06 15.66
N GLU A 263 -27.52 14.49 15.15
CA GLU A 263 -28.78 13.75 15.29
C GLU A 263 -29.19 12.97 14.03
N ALA A 264 -28.39 13.05 12.98
CA ALA A 264 -28.66 12.34 11.74
C ALA A 264 -28.51 10.82 11.94
N LYS A 265 -29.52 10.05 11.53
CA LYS A 265 -29.50 8.58 11.60
C LYS A 265 -28.58 7.93 10.57
N GLY A 266 -28.14 8.67 9.58
CA GLY A 266 -27.24 8.23 8.52
C GLY A 266 -26.94 9.36 7.54
N SER A 267 -25.89 9.17 6.76
CA SER A 267 -25.48 10.05 5.67
C SER A 267 -25.13 9.23 4.44
N MET A 268 -25.25 9.84 3.27
CA MET A 268 -24.89 9.21 2.00
C MET A 268 -23.88 10.10 1.28
N PHE A 269 -22.74 9.52 0.91
CA PHE A 269 -21.75 10.15 0.06
C PHE A 269 -21.97 9.69 -1.38
N LEU A 270 -21.91 10.61 -2.33
CA LEU A 270 -22.15 10.31 -3.75
C LEU A 270 -20.97 10.76 -4.58
N GLY A 271 -20.53 9.90 -5.49
CA GLY A 271 -19.42 10.17 -6.39
C GLY A 271 -19.59 9.51 -7.74
N ARG A 272 -18.92 10.04 -8.76
CA ARG A 272 -18.82 9.46 -10.11
C ARG A 272 -17.38 9.59 -10.62
N GLY A 273 -16.93 8.66 -11.48
CA GLY A 273 -15.56 8.61 -11.95
C GLY A 273 -14.59 8.44 -10.77
N PHE A 274 -13.56 9.25 -10.69
CA PHE A 274 -12.59 9.22 -9.57
C PHE A 274 -13.22 9.47 -8.19
N SER A 275 -14.32 10.20 -8.12
CA SER A 275 -15.03 10.47 -6.85
C SER A 275 -15.85 9.28 -6.35
N TYR A 276 -16.17 8.29 -7.21
CA TYR A 276 -16.94 7.12 -6.80
C TYR A 276 -16.23 6.26 -5.74
N PRO A 277 -14.95 5.88 -5.90
CA PRO A 277 -14.24 5.12 -4.88
C PRO A 277 -13.99 5.89 -3.58
N ILE A 278 -14.03 7.22 -3.62
CA ILE A 278 -13.88 8.07 -2.43
C ILE A 278 -15.19 8.14 -1.65
N ALA A 279 -16.35 8.25 -2.33
CA ALA A 279 -17.69 8.26 -1.73
C ALA A 279 -18.05 6.91 -1.10
#